data_b6fbb25a916e46241517e84d89dde35f
#
_entry.id   b6fbb25a916e46241517e84d89dde35f
#
_cell.length_a   1.000
_cell.length_b   1.000
_cell.length_c   1.000
_cell.angle_alpha   90.00
_cell.angle_beta   90.00
_cell.angle_gamma   90.00
#
_symmetry.space_group_name_H-M   'P 1'
#
loop_
_entity.id
_entity.type
_entity.pdbx_description
1 polymer ?
#
loop_
_entity_poly.entity_id
_entity_poly.type
_entity_poly.pdbx_seq_one_letter_code
_entity_poly.pdbx_strand_id
1 'polypeptide(L)'
;MIKNNSVVVVDIDGTIAKVGERLKYLKTTPPDYDKFYASCFEDEPIIEMVDLVKRLQSFYKIVFCTGRREQVRDVTETWLCKNGLFGDLLMRPNKDHRHDTKVKPEQLSNSGVLLQEIAFVLEDRDSMVKKWRSLGLRCLQVDYADF
;
A
#
# COMPACT_ATOMS: atom_id res chain seq x y z
N MET A 1 -13.67 11.02 20.50
CA MET A 1 -13.64 12.16 19.56
C MET A 1 -12.81 11.79 18.35
N ILE A 2 -13.33 12.00 17.14
CA ILE A 2 -12.59 11.75 15.89
C ILE A 2 -11.52 12.83 15.75
N LYS A 3 -10.27 12.40 15.56
CA LYS A 3 -9.15 13.30 15.35
C LYS A 3 -8.90 13.44 13.84
N ASN A 4 -9.28 14.57 13.27
CA ASN A 4 -9.09 14.87 11.86
C ASN A 4 -7.60 14.95 11.49
N ASN A 5 -7.27 14.55 10.25
CA ASN A 5 -5.92 14.66 9.70
C ASN A 5 -4.85 13.97 10.57
N SER A 6 -5.21 12.84 11.17
CA SER A 6 -4.31 12.09 12.07
C SER A 6 -3.73 10.82 11.46
N VAL A 7 -4.24 10.41 10.30
CA VAL A 7 -3.87 9.17 9.63
C VAL A 7 -3.20 9.47 8.29
N VAL A 8 -2.11 8.78 8.00
CA VAL A 8 -1.51 8.75 6.66
C VAL A 8 -1.65 7.33 6.13
N VAL A 9 -2.24 7.21 4.95
CA VAL A 9 -2.41 5.93 4.25
C VAL A 9 -1.23 5.76 3.29
N VAL A 10 -0.57 4.62 3.34
CA VAL A 10 0.65 4.35 2.57
C VAL A 10 0.48 3.06 1.77
N ASP A 11 0.64 3.15 0.46
CA ASP A 11 0.78 1.99 -0.41
C ASP A 11 2.16 1.34 -0.22
N ILE A 12 2.32 0.09 -0.59
CA ILE A 12 3.59 -0.63 -0.42
C ILE A 12 4.35 -0.75 -1.75
N ASP A 13 3.83 -1.54 -2.69
CA ASP A 13 4.54 -1.84 -3.94
C ASP A 13 4.65 -0.62 -4.84
N GLY A 14 5.87 -0.19 -5.16
CA GLY A 14 6.14 1.01 -5.96
C GLY A 14 6.16 2.29 -5.15
N THR A 15 5.75 2.27 -3.89
CA THR A 15 5.72 3.44 -3.00
C THR A 15 6.85 3.38 -1.96
N ILE A 16 6.97 2.29 -1.22
CA ILE A 16 8.04 2.08 -0.23
C ILE A 16 8.90 0.86 -0.53
N ALA A 17 8.40 -0.08 -1.34
CA ALA A 17 9.11 -1.28 -1.76
C ALA A 17 9.28 -1.28 -3.28
N LYS A 18 10.49 -1.55 -3.76
CA LYS A 18 10.74 -1.73 -5.19
C LYS A 18 10.14 -3.04 -5.65
N VAL A 19 9.34 -3.00 -6.71
CA VAL A 19 8.75 -4.20 -7.30
C VAL A 19 9.80 -5.00 -8.10
N GLY A 20 10.63 -4.30 -8.85
CA GLY A 20 11.84 -4.82 -9.48
C GLY A 20 11.64 -6.11 -10.27
N GLU A 21 12.43 -7.11 -9.92
CA GLU A 21 12.48 -8.42 -10.57
C GLU A 21 11.14 -9.17 -10.57
N ARG A 22 10.27 -8.89 -9.63
CA ARG A 22 8.97 -9.58 -9.54
C ARG A 22 8.04 -9.28 -10.70
N LEU A 23 8.24 -8.16 -11.40
CA LEU A 23 7.43 -7.78 -12.57
C LEU A 23 7.46 -8.84 -13.67
N LYS A 24 8.52 -9.62 -13.78
CA LYS A 24 8.61 -10.71 -14.77
C LYS A 24 7.46 -11.71 -14.65
N TYR A 25 6.96 -11.93 -13.44
CA TYR A 25 5.85 -12.89 -13.22
C TYR A 25 4.51 -12.34 -13.73
N LEU A 26 4.34 -11.04 -13.84
CA LEU A 26 3.15 -10.42 -14.40
C LEU A 26 3.16 -10.40 -15.93
N LYS A 27 4.33 -10.63 -16.55
CA LYS A 27 4.50 -10.64 -18.02
C LYS A 27 4.25 -12.01 -18.64
N THR A 28 4.01 -13.03 -17.83
CA THR A 28 3.65 -14.37 -18.32
C THR A 28 2.20 -14.40 -18.77
N THR A 29 1.81 -15.43 -19.56
CA THR A 29 0.45 -15.61 -20.03
C THR A 29 -0.08 -16.97 -19.61
N PRO A 30 -1.00 -17.04 -18.62
CA PRO A 30 -1.52 -15.92 -17.81
C PRO A 30 -0.48 -15.40 -16.81
N PRO A 31 -0.70 -14.18 -16.25
CA PRO A 31 0.19 -13.65 -15.21
C PRO A 31 0.25 -14.57 -13.98
N ASP A 32 1.44 -14.77 -13.45
CA ASP A 32 1.65 -15.62 -12.27
C ASP A 32 1.67 -14.75 -11.00
N TYR A 33 0.49 -14.44 -10.50
CA TYR A 33 0.35 -13.62 -9.30
C TYR A 33 0.88 -14.31 -8.04
N ASP A 34 0.83 -15.63 -7.98
CA ASP A 34 1.32 -16.38 -6.81
C ASP A 34 2.83 -16.20 -6.65
N LYS A 35 3.59 -16.36 -7.73
CA LYS A 35 5.03 -16.10 -7.71
C LYS A 35 5.35 -14.62 -7.51
N PHE A 36 4.57 -13.74 -8.11
CA PHE A 36 4.74 -12.29 -7.95
C PHE A 36 4.68 -11.90 -6.48
N TYR A 37 3.69 -12.38 -5.74
CA TYR A 37 3.56 -12.06 -4.31
C TYR A 37 4.50 -12.89 -3.43
N ALA A 38 4.76 -14.16 -3.75
CA ALA A 38 5.61 -15.03 -2.93
C ALA A 38 7.05 -14.49 -2.79
N SER A 39 7.55 -13.74 -3.77
CA SER A 39 8.92 -13.21 -3.76
C SER A 39 9.06 -11.81 -3.13
N CYS A 40 7.99 -11.24 -2.57
CA CYS A 40 8.01 -9.86 -2.07
C CYS A 40 8.87 -9.64 -0.81
N PHE A 41 9.20 -10.68 -0.07
CA PHE A 41 9.99 -10.52 1.16
C PHE A 41 11.44 -10.04 0.90
N GLU A 42 11.95 -10.22 -0.30
CA GLU A 42 13.29 -9.79 -0.71
C GLU A 42 13.31 -8.42 -1.40
N ASP A 43 12.17 -7.74 -1.46
CA ASP A 43 12.10 -6.44 -2.11
C ASP A 43 13.06 -5.44 -1.46
N GLU A 44 13.78 -4.72 -2.31
CA GLU A 44 14.58 -3.60 -1.82
C GLU A 44 13.67 -2.45 -1.38
N PRO A 45 13.96 -1.81 -0.25
CA PRO A 45 13.23 -0.60 0.14
C PRO A 45 13.55 0.55 -0.80
N ILE A 46 12.56 1.40 -1.06
CA ILE A 46 12.79 2.71 -1.65
C ILE A 46 13.23 3.60 -0.48
N ILE A 47 14.53 3.77 -0.32
CA ILE A 47 15.15 4.29 0.89
C ILE A 47 14.59 5.65 1.30
N GLU A 48 14.46 6.59 0.36
CA GLU A 48 13.93 7.93 0.63
C GLU A 48 12.46 7.89 1.08
N MET A 49 11.69 6.95 0.56
CA MET A 49 10.28 6.81 0.95
C MET A 49 10.13 6.11 2.30
N VAL A 50 10.92 5.09 2.57
CA VAL A 50 10.97 4.44 3.88
C VAL A 50 11.38 5.46 4.95
N ASP A 51 12.38 6.28 4.68
CA ASP A 51 12.81 7.33 5.60
C ASP A 51 11.70 8.35 5.85
N LEU A 52 11.00 8.77 4.80
CA LEU A 52 9.85 9.67 4.93
C LEU A 52 8.77 9.08 5.85
N VAL A 53 8.37 7.83 5.61
CA VAL A 53 7.32 7.19 6.41
C VAL A 53 7.77 7.00 7.86
N LYS A 54 9.04 6.68 8.10
CA LYS A 54 9.60 6.62 9.47
C LYS A 54 9.41 7.95 10.20
N ARG A 55 9.66 9.06 9.52
CA ARG A 55 9.47 10.40 10.13
C ARG A 55 8.00 10.70 10.35
N LEU A 56 7.15 10.35 9.40
CA LEU A 56 5.71 10.56 9.51
C LEU A 56 5.08 9.77 10.66
N GLN A 57 5.55 8.56 10.94
CA GLN A 57 4.98 7.72 11.99
C GLN A 57 5.18 8.29 13.40
N SER A 58 6.05 9.28 13.58
CA SER A 58 6.20 10.00 14.85
C SER A 58 5.07 11.00 15.09
N PHE A 59 4.35 11.39 14.04
CA PHE A 59 3.31 12.44 14.13
C PHE A 59 1.93 11.94 13.69
N TYR A 60 1.87 10.87 12.91
CA TYR A 60 0.64 10.32 12.34
C TYR A 60 0.53 8.83 12.65
N LYS A 61 -0.70 8.36 12.73
CA LYS A 61 -0.96 6.93 12.64
C LYS A 61 -0.78 6.52 11.19
N ILE A 62 0.04 5.51 10.94
CA ILE A 62 0.25 4.97 9.59
C ILE A 62 -0.67 3.79 9.36
N VAL A 63 -1.33 3.78 8.22
CA VAL A 63 -2.15 2.66 7.75
C VAL A 63 -1.60 2.25 6.39
N PHE A 64 -1.00 1.07 6.33
CA PHE A 64 -0.54 0.49 5.07
C PHE A 64 -1.73 -0.16 4.37
N CYS A 65 -2.01 0.24 3.13
CA CYS A 65 -3.11 -0.28 2.33
C CYS A 65 -2.55 -0.82 1.01
N THR A 66 -2.55 -2.13 0.87
CA THR A 66 -1.87 -2.80 -0.25
C THR A 66 -2.82 -3.73 -1.01
N GLY A 67 -2.54 -3.92 -2.30
CA GLY A 67 -3.20 -4.94 -3.10
C GLY A 67 -2.65 -6.35 -2.89
N ARG A 68 -1.61 -6.52 -2.06
CA ARG A 68 -1.09 -7.85 -1.71
C ARG A 68 -2.15 -8.65 -0.98
N ARG A 69 -2.16 -9.96 -1.24
CA ARG A 69 -3.12 -10.89 -0.65
C ARG A 69 -2.75 -11.26 0.79
N GLU A 70 -3.74 -11.56 1.60
CA GLU A 70 -3.59 -12.00 2.99
C GLU A 70 -2.58 -13.17 3.15
N GLN A 71 -2.44 -14.02 2.16
CA GLN A 71 -1.49 -15.16 2.20
C GLN A 71 -0.04 -14.72 2.39
N VAL A 72 0.30 -13.47 2.06
CA VAL A 72 1.65 -12.93 2.26
C VAL A 72 1.71 -11.90 3.39
N ARG A 73 0.75 -11.93 4.31
CA ARG A 73 0.72 -11.01 5.45
C ARG A 73 1.98 -11.12 6.32
N ASP A 74 2.34 -12.32 6.72
CA ASP A 74 3.47 -12.54 7.62
C ASP A 74 4.78 -11.99 7.05
N VAL A 75 5.05 -12.28 5.78
CA VAL A 75 6.27 -11.79 5.12
C VAL A 75 6.23 -10.28 4.92
N THR A 76 5.05 -9.72 4.67
CA THR A 76 4.88 -8.28 4.51
C THR A 76 5.09 -7.56 5.85
N GLU A 77 4.49 -8.05 6.93
CA GLU A 77 4.69 -7.51 8.28
C GLU A 77 6.16 -7.58 8.69
N THR A 78 6.82 -8.71 8.42
CA THR A 78 8.24 -8.88 8.70
C THR A 78 9.09 -7.87 7.93
N TRP A 79 8.78 -7.66 6.64
CA TRP A 79 9.48 -6.68 5.81
C TRP A 79 9.31 -5.26 6.35
N LEU A 80 8.08 -4.88 6.74
CA LEU A 80 7.81 -3.57 7.33
C LEU A 80 8.60 -3.39 8.62
N CYS A 81 8.54 -4.35 9.53
CA CYS A 81 9.25 -4.32 10.80
C CYS A 81 10.76 -4.20 10.62
N LYS A 82 11.32 -5.00 9.71
CA LYS A 82 12.75 -4.97 9.36
C LYS A 82 13.20 -3.59 8.90
N ASN A 83 12.33 -2.85 8.23
CA ASN A 83 12.61 -1.51 7.74
C ASN A 83 12.20 -0.40 8.73
N GLY A 84 11.83 -0.78 9.96
CA GLY A 84 11.47 0.17 11.01
C GLY A 84 10.13 0.85 10.81
N LEU A 85 9.22 0.22 10.08
CA LEU A 85 7.90 0.77 9.75
C LEU A 85 6.82 0.06 10.57
N PHE A 86 5.98 0.84 11.24
CA PHE A 86 4.93 0.34 12.13
C PHE A 86 3.60 1.00 11.80
N GLY A 87 2.55 0.21 11.70
CA GLY A 87 1.20 0.67 11.42
C GLY A 87 0.27 -0.50 11.15
N ASP A 88 -1.02 -0.21 11.05
CA ASP A 88 -2.00 -1.21 10.65
C ASP A 88 -1.77 -1.61 9.20
N LEU A 89 -1.97 -2.89 8.90
CA LEU A 89 -1.77 -3.42 7.55
C LEU A 89 -3.10 -3.96 7.01
N LEU A 90 -3.59 -3.34 5.95
CA LEU A 90 -4.82 -3.72 5.25
C LEU A 90 -4.44 -4.42 3.96
N MET A 91 -4.91 -5.66 3.80
CA MET A 91 -4.53 -6.52 2.68
C MET A 91 -5.77 -7.04 1.94
N ARG A 92 -5.56 -7.40 0.70
CA ARG A 92 -6.57 -7.99 -0.17
C ARG A 92 -6.96 -9.40 0.32
N PRO A 93 -8.26 -9.73 0.41
CA PRO A 93 -8.67 -11.13 0.64
C PRO A 93 -8.09 -12.05 -0.43
N ASN A 94 -7.68 -13.26 -0.05
CA ASN A 94 -6.99 -14.20 -0.95
C ASN A 94 -7.74 -14.51 -2.25
N LYS A 95 -9.06 -14.55 -2.19
CA LYS A 95 -9.91 -14.90 -3.35
C LYS A 95 -10.49 -13.69 -4.07
N ASP A 96 -10.10 -12.47 -3.67
CA ASP A 96 -10.58 -11.25 -4.29
C ASP A 96 -9.67 -10.87 -5.45
N HIS A 97 -10.18 -10.98 -6.68
CA HIS A 97 -9.43 -10.69 -7.90
C HIS A 97 -9.85 -9.37 -8.57
N ARG A 98 -10.66 -8.56 -7.88
CA ARG A 98 -11.08 -7.26 -8.41
C ARG A 98 -9.89 -6.30 -8.48
N HIS A 99 -10.03 -5.26 -9.28
CA HIS A 99 -9.01 -4.22 -9.40
C HIS A 99 -8.81 -3.48 -8.06
N ASP A 100 -7.60 -3.01 -7.81
CA ASP A 100 -7.25 -2.26 -6.60
C ASP A 100 -8.17 -1.07 -6.33
N THR A 101 -8.67 -0.41 -7.37
CA THR A 101 -9.60 0.72 -7.25
C THR A 101 -10.91 0.35 -6.58
N LYS A 102 -11.26 -0.92 -6.54
CA LYS A 102 -12.43 -1.44 -5.81
C LYS A 102 -12.04 -1.96 -4.43
N VAL A 103 -10.94 -2.71 -4.36
CA VAL A 103 -10.53 -3.43 -3.16
C VAL A 103 -9.97 -2.50 -2.08
N LYS A 104 -9.04 -1.61 -2.44
CA LYS A 104 -8.39 -0.75 -1.46
C LYS A 104 -9.36 0.19 -0.72
N PRO A 105 -10.30 0.88 -1.40
CA PRO A 105 -11.30 1.68 -0.68
C PRO A 105 -12.17 0.85 0.26
N GLU A 106 -12.53 -0.37 -0.12
CA GLU A 106 -13.29 -1.28 0.76
C GLU A 106 -12.45 -1.71 1.97
N GLN A 107 -11.18 -2.04 1.76
CA GLN A 107 -10.26 -2.36 2.86
C GLN A 107 -10.21 -1.22 3.88
N LEU A 108 -10.10 -0.01 3.40
CA LEU A 108 -10.04 1.18 4.25
C LEU A 108 -11.35 1.39 5.00
N SER A 109 -12.49 1.29 4.31
CA SER A 109 -13.82 1.41 4.91
C SER A 109 -14.04 0.35 5.99
N ASN A 110 -13.69 -0.90 5.70
CA ASN A 110 -13.85 -2.02 6.62
C ASN A 110 -12.95 -1.91 7.86
N SER A 111 -11.84 -1.18 7.77
CA SER A 111 -10.92 -0.97 8.89
C SER A 111 -11.48 -0.04 9.97
N GLY A 112 -12.54 0.70 9.65
CA GLY A 112 -13.11 1.71 10.56
C GLY A 112 -12.45 3.08 10.47
N VAL A 113 -11.42 3.25 9.63
CA VAL A 113 -10.82 4.55 9.39
C VAL A 113 -11.78 5.41 8.57
N LEU A 114 -12.11 6.59 9.07
CA LEU A 114 -12.99 7.53 8.37
C LEU A 114 -12.17 8.43 7.44
N LEU A 115 -12.75 8.80 6.30
CA LEU A 115 -12.07 9.64 5.32
C LEU A 115 -11.58 10.95 5.92
N GLN A 116 -12.35 11.54 6.84
CA GLN A 116 -11.99 12.78 7.51
C GLN A 116 -10.79 12.68 8.45
N GLU A 117 -10.43 11.45 8.86
CA GLU A 117 -9.24 11.21 9.67
C GLU A 117 -7.95 11.22 8.85
N ILE A 118 -8.07 11.04 7.53
CA ILE A 118 -6.91 10.87 6.64
C ILE A 118 -6.34 12.24 6.26
N ALA A 119 -5.09 12.47 6.64
CA ALA A 119 -4.36 13.68 6.25
C ALA A 119 -4.02 13.63 4.76
N PHE A 120 -3.43 12.53 4.31
CA PHE A 120 -3.11 12.29 2.90
C PHE A 120 -2.78 10.82 2.66
N VAL A 121 -2.69 10.48 1.37
CA VAL A 121 -2.34 9.14 0.90
C VAL A 121 -1.04 9.23 0.09
N LEU A 122 -0.13 8.28 0.29
CA LEU A 122 1.05 8.09 -0.56
C LEU A 122 0.82 6.90 -1.47
N GLU A 123 0.89 7.13 -2.77
CA GLU A 123 0.54 6.14 -3.80
C GLU A 123 1.35 6.41 -5.07
N ASP A 124 1.71 5.37 -5.82
CA ASP A 124 2.44 5.51 -7.09
C ASP A 124 1.54 5.28 -8.32
N ARG A 125 0.56 4.43 -8.21
CA ARG A 125 -0.24 3.95 -9.34
C ARG A 125 -1.29 4.96 -9.79
N ASP A 126 -1.22 5.37 -11.07
CA ASP A 126 -2.12 6.39 -11.64
C ASP A 126 -3.60 6.15 -11.35
N SER A 127 -4.07 4.91 -11.56
CA SER A 127 -5.47 4.57 -11.35
C SER A 127 -5.90 4.73 -9.88
N MET A 128 -5.02 4.36 -8.96
CA MET A 128 -5.29 4.51 -7.52
C MET A 128 -5.23 5.97 -7.08
N VAL A 129 -4.28 6.74 -7.58
CA VAL A 129 -4.19 8.18 -7.30
C VAL A 129 -5.51 8.87 -7.70
N LYS A 130 -5.99 8.59 -8.92
CA LYS A 130 -7.27 9.12 -9.39
C LYS A 130 -8.42 8.68 -8.49
N LYS A 131 -8.43 7.42 -8.07
CA LYS A 131 -9.50 6.89 -7.22
C LYS A 131 -9.50 7.58 -5.85
N TRP A 132 -8.35 7.67 -5.18
CA TRP A 132 -8.26 8.34 -3.88
C TRP A 132 -8.71 9.80 -3.98
N ARG A 133 -8.27 10.51 -5.00
CA ARG A 133 -8.67 11.91 -5.25
C ARG A 133 -10.17 12.04 -5.51
N SER A 134 -10.77 11.08 -6.21
CA SER A 134 -12.22 11.07 -6.47
C SER A 134 -13.05 10.94 -5.18
N LEU A 135 -12.46 10.38 -4.14
CA LEU A 135 -13.09 10.26 -2.81
C LEU A 135 -12.88 11.51 -1.95
N GLY A 136 -12.26 12.54 -2.50
CA GLY A 136 -11.98 13.79 -1.79
C GLY A 136 -10.70 13.77 -0.97
N LEU A 137 -9.86 12.74 -1.11
CA LEU A 137 -8.62 12.64 -0.36
C LEU A 137 -7.47 13.36 -1.06
N ARG A 138 -6.58 13.95 -0.26
CA ARG A 138 -5.29 14.43 -0.74
C ARG A 138 -4.42 13.21 -1.01
N CYS A 139 -4.01 13.04 -2.24
CA CYS A 139 -3.12 11.95 -2.61
C CYS A 139 -1.85 12.53 -3.25
N LEU A 140 -0.71 12.16 -2.67
CA LEU A 140 0.61 12.53 -3.20
C LEU A 140 1.08 11.36 -4.05
N GLN A 141 1.22 11.59 -5.35
CA GLN A 141 1.76 10.59 -6.26
C GLN A 141 3.27 10.63 -6.19
N VAL A 142 3.87 9.56 -5.70
CA VAL A 142 5.30 9.50 -5.38
C VAL A 142 6.15 8.94 -6.51
N ASP A 143 5.54 8.30 -7.49
CA ASP A 143 6.20 7.77 -8.68
C ASP A 143 5.14 7.54 -9.76
N TYR A 144 5.56 7.08 -10.93
CA TYR A 144 4.67 6.71 -12.02
C TYR A 144 4.53 5.19 -12.10
N ALA A 145 3.29 4.71 -12.10
CA ALA A 145 3.00 3.31 -12.37
C ALA A 145 1.64 3.20 -13.07
N ASP A 146 1.65 2.59 -14.21
CA ASP A 146 0.48 2.38 -15.06
C ASP A 146 0.04 0.91 -15.16
N PHE A 147 0.60 0.07 -14.31
CA PHE A 147 0.26 -1.35 -14.26
C PHE A 147 -0.97 -1.67 -13.43
#